data_14f297c9752b04d534077573eafb49ec
#
_entry.id   14f297c9752b04d534077573eafb49ec
#
_cell.length_a   1.000
_cell.length_b   1.000
_cell.length_c   1.000
_cell.angle_alpha   90.00
_cell.angle_beta   90.00
_cell.angle_gamma   90.00
#
_symmetry.space_group_name_H-M   'P 1'
#
loop_
_entity.id
_entity.type
_entity.pdbx_description
1 polymer ?
#
loop_
_entity_poly.entity_id
_entity_poly.type
_entity_poly.pdbx_seq_one_letter_code
_entity_poly.pdbx_strand_id
1 'polypeptide(L)'
;YKTFQISDGISLIQETHVANFMRCNIWHIKGQEFDLLIDTGMGLSSLKEYILEETSKPIKAIVTHSHFDHCGSLHEFNCRLGHKNEEDILEKTLNDKIVFSGAWKEIEIIDKKQFPEYSGEKYTVTPAPLTGYLDEGDVIDLGSRAFNILHLPGHSPGSIGLLDLKSKELFCGDALYDGELLDNLYHSDPKLYEKTLSRISKLDVNIFHGGHFPSFGKNRAKEIINNYFSGQNKIKDVKLWFNK
;
A
#
# COMPACT_ATOMS: atom_id res chain seq x y z
N TYR A 1 -5.11 14.50 7.03
CA TYR A 1 -4.73 14.15 5.66
C TYR A 1 -4.30 15.36 4.85
N LYS A 2 -3.59 15.12 3.76
CA LYS A 2 -3.25 16.12 2.74
C LYS A 2 -3.30 15.48 1.37
N THR A 3 -3.97 16.14 0.41
CA THR A 3 -4.09 15.68 -0.97
C THR A 3 -3.12 16.42 -1.89
N PHE A 4 -2.47 15.68 -2.78
CA PHE A 4 -1.58 16.20 -3.83
C PHE A 4 -2.07 15.69 -5.19
N GLN A 5 -2.35 16.59 -6.12
CA GLN A 5 -2.67 16.22 -7.49
C GLN A 5 -1.40 15.74 -8.19
N ILE A 6 -1.40 14.51 -8.70
CA ILE A 6 -0.24 13.88 -9.36
C ILE A 6 -0.37 13.98 -10.87
N SER A 7 -1.52 13.58 -11.40
CA SER A 7 -1.86 13.69 -12.83
C SER A 7 -3.38 13.82 -13.00
N ASP A 8 -3.87 13.87 -14.21
CA ASP A 8 -5.30 13.99 -14.47
C ASP A 8 -6.07 12.78 -13.88
N GLY A 9 -6.96 13.09 -12.95
CA GLY A 9 -7.76 12.11 -12.22
C GLY A 9 -7.00 11.24 -11.21
N ILE A 10 -5.70 11.48 -10.95
CA ILE A 10 -4.92 10.76 -9.94
C ILE A 10 -4.45 11.72 -8.86
N SER A 11 -4.79 11.44 -7.63
CA SER A 11 -4.34 12.16 -6.44
C SER A 11 -3.67 11.22 -5.44
N LEU A 12 -2.65 11.75 -4.77
CA LEU A 12 -2.00 11.12 -3.62
C LEU A 12 -2.55 11.74 -2.35
N ILE A 13 -3.09 10.94 -1.45
CA ILE A 13 -3.50 11.33 -0.10
C ILE A 13 -2.49 10.79 0.89
N GLN A 14 -2.06 11.63 1.83
CA GLN A 14 -1.09 11.25 2.86
C GLN A 14 -1.55 11.65 4.26
N GLU A 15 -1.31 10.77 5.22
CA GLU A 15 -1.44 11.01 6.65
C GLU A 15 -0.22 11.79 7.14
N THR A 16 -0.29 13.14 7.15
CA THR A 16 0.86 14.01 7.45
C THR A 16 1.40 13.88 8.86
N HIS A 17 0.61 13.30 9.77
CA HIS A 17 1.00 12.98 11.14
C HIS A 17 1.78 11.67 11.28
N VAL A 18 1.84 10.85 10.24
CA VAL A 18 2.63 9.62 10.19
C VAL A 18 4.05 9.94 9.72
N ALA A 19 5.05 9.35 10.37
CA ALA A 19 6.46 9.51 10.00
C ALA A 19 6.70 9.12 8.53
N ASN A 20 7.55 9.85 7.83
CA ASN A 20 7.69 9.75 6.37
C ASN A 20 8.03 8.34 5.89
N PHE A 21 8.84 7.59 6.63
CA PHE A 21 9.25 6.24 6.27
C PHE A 21 8.12 5.21 6.41
N MET A 22 7.11 5.48 7.25
CA MET A 22 5.96 4.61 7.53
C MET A 22 4.70 5.07 6.80
N ARG A 23 4.73 6.29 6.27
CA ARG A 23 3.56 6.92 5.67
C ARG A 23 3.18 6.22 4.38
N CYS A 24 2.01 5.56 4.39
CA CYS A 24 1.45 4.97 3.20
C CYS A 24 1.02 6.04 2.18
N ASN A 25 1.25 5.75 0.94
CA ASN A 25 0.68 6.48 -0.19
C ASN A 25 -0.72 5.95 -0.50
N ILE A 26 -1.73 6.72 -0.15
CA ILE A 26 -3.13 6.40 -0.45
C ILE A 26 -3.46 7.04 -1.80
N TRP A 27 -3.82 6.24 -2.81
CA TRP A 27 -4.08 6.73 -4.15
C TRP A 27 -5.58 6.85 -4.40
N HIS A 28 -6.05 8.06 -4.70
CA HIS A 28 -7.41 8.32 -5.13
C HIS A 28 -7.45 8.53 -6.64
N ILE A 29 -8.22 7.71 -7.34
CA ILE A 29 -8.32 7.73 -8.80
C ILE A 29 -9.77 7.96 -9.19
N LYS A 30 -10.02 9.08 -9.87
CA LYS A 30 -11.36 9.47 -10.32
C LYS A 30 -11.82 8.63 -11.49
N GLY A 31 -12.99 8.03 -11.36
CA GLY A 31 -13.69 7.28 -12.42
C GLY A 31 -14.95 7.99 -12.91
N GLN A 32 -15.67 7.37 -13.84
CA GLN A 32 -16.93 7.92 -14.35
C GLN A 32 -18.10 7.69 -13.38
N GLU A 33 -18.31 6.45 -12.95
CA GLU A 33 -19.43 6.07 -12.08
C GLU A 33 -19.02 5.91 -10.61
N PHE A 34 -17.80 5.49 -10.35
CA PHE A 34 -17.22 5.34 -9.01
C PHE A 34 -15.77 5.74 -9.03
N ASP A 35 -15.26 6.13 -7.88
CA ASP A 35 -13.85 6.40 -7.70
C ASP A 35 -13.15 5.20 -7.07
N LEU A 36 -11.87 5.03 -7.37
CA LEU A 36 -11.03 3.99 -6.82
C LEU A 36 -10.11 4.57 -5.76
N LEU A 37 -10.02 3.88 -4.64
CA LEU A 37 -9.05 4.16 -3.59
C LEU A 37 -8.12 2.95 -3.48
N ILE A 38 -6.82 3.18 -3.61
CA ILE A 38 -5.80 2.14 -3.44
C ILE A 38 -5.07 2.41 -2.13
N ASP A 39 -5.17 1.47 -1.21
CA ASP A 39 -4.74 1.52 0.19
C ASP A 39 -5.47 2.58 1.03
N THR A 40 -5.38 2.50 2.35
CA THR A 40 -6.24 3.27 3.24
C THR A 40 -5.53 3.82 4.49
N GLY A 41 -4.20 3.80 4.51
CA GLY A 41 -3.41 4.37 5.60
C GLY A 41 -3.54 3.63 6.93
N MET A 42 -3.08 4.27 7.99
CA MET A 42 -3.13 3.74 9.36
C MET A 42 -4.52 3.90 10.02
N GLY A 43 -5.35 4.82 9.54
CA GLY A 43 -6.72 4.98 10.03
C GLY A 43 -6.84 5.64 11.41
N LEU A 44 -5.94 6.55 11.76
CA LEU A 44 -6.05 7.33 13.00
C LEU A 44 -7.12 8.42 12.93
N SER A 45 -7.50 8.81 11.74
CA SER A 45 -8.63 9.70 11.45
C SER A 45 -9.49 9.05 10.37
N SER A 46 -10.75 9.46 10.23
CA SER A 46 -11.62 8.92 9.18
C SER A 46 -11.15 9.37 7.80
N LEU A 47 -10.68 8.41 7.01
CA LEU A 47 -10.33 8.62 5.61
C LEU A 47 -11.60 8.80 4.76
N LYS A 48 -12.67 8.10 5.13
CA LYS A 48 -13.96 8.21 4.44
C LYS A 48 -14.54 9.62 4.55
N GLU A 49 -14.54 10.22 5.74
CA GLU A 49 -15.02 11.60 5.91
C GLU A 49 -14.16 12.55 5.08
N TYR A 50 -12.85 12.42 5.11
CA TYR A 50 -11.93 13.25 4.34
C TYR A 50 -12.18 13.15 2.82
N ILE A 51 -12.35 11.94 2.29
CA ILE A 51 -12.50 11.75 0.84
C ILE A 51 -13.88 12.17 0.33
N LEU A 52 -14.92 12.14 1.19
CA LEU A 52 -16.26 12.61 0.84
C LEU A 52 -16.33 14.13 0.64
N GLU A 53 -15.32 14.89 1.10
CA GLU A 53 -15.17 16.31 0.74
C GLU A 53 -14.67 16.49 -0.70
N GLU A 54 -14.00 15.48 -1.27
CA GLU A 54 -13.40 15.51 -2.61
C GLU A 54 -14.31 14.89 -3.69
N THR A 55 -15.23 14.00 -3.32
CA THR A 55 -16.12 13.30 -4.25
C THR A 55 -17.45 12.90 -3.62
N SER A 56 -18.52 12.95 -4.42
CA SER A 56 -19.83 12.41 -4.06
C SER A 56 -20.10 11.01 -4.66
N LYS A 57 -19.16 10.47 -5.40
CA LYS A 57 -19.31 9.16 -6.06
C LYS A 57 -19.10 8.00 -5.07
N PRO A 58 -19.67 6.83 -5.37
CA PRO A 58 -19.30 5.61 -4.66
C PRO A 58 -17.80 5.36 -4.73
N ILE A 59 -17.23 4.82 -3.65
CA ILE A 59 -15.80 4.49 -3.57
C ILE A 59 -15.65 2.97 -3.51
N LYS A 60 -14.79 2.43 -4.36
CA LYS A 60 -14.26 1.07 -4.22
C LYS A 60 -12.86 1.17 -3.63
N ALA A 61 -12.68 0.67 -2.41
CA ALA A 61 -11.39 0.61 -1.76
C ALA A 61 -10.71 -0.72 -2.10
N ILE A 62 -9.49 -0.65 -2.63
CA ILE A 62 -8.62 -1.79 -2.87
C ILE A 62 -7.48 -1.73 -1.87
N VAL A 63 -7.19 -2.83 -1.20
CA VAL A 63 -5.99 -2.98 -0.40
C VAL A 63 -4.96 -3.77 -1.19
N THR A 64 -3.75 -3.21 -1.33
CA THR A 64 -2.66 -3.91 -2.03
C THR A 64 -2.17 -5.11 -1.23
N HIS A 65 -2.17 -5.01 0.10
CA HIS A 65 -1.86 -6.07 1.05
C HIS A 65 -2.33 -5.69 2.47
N SER A 66 -2.25 -6.61 3.42
CA SER A 66 -2.89 -6.50 4.73
C SER A 66 -2.03 -5.85 5.83
N HIS A 67 -0.92 -5.19 5.52
CA HIS A 67 -0.17 -4.47 6.54
C HIS A 67 -0.97 -3.28 7.08
N PHE A 68 -0.78 -2.98 8.36
CA PHE A 68 -1.61 -2.06 9.14
C PHE A 68 -1.67 -0.64 8.57
N ASP A 69 -0.59 -0.18 7.98
CA ASP A 69 -0.44 1.13 7.36
C ASP A 69 -1.07 1.22 5.97
N HIS A 70 -1.52 0.08 5.40
CA HIS A 70 -2.26 0.01 4.14
C HIS A 70 -3.75 -0.25 4.31
N CYS A 71 -4.18 -0.85 5.43
CA CYS A 71 -5.55 -1.30 5.63
C CYS A 71 -6.28 -0.64 6.82
N GLY A 72 -5.68 0.33 7.49
CA GLY A 72 -6.21 0.90 8.74
C GLY A 72 -7.61 1.50 8.63
N SER A 73 -7.91 2.25 7.56
CA SER A 73 -9.25 2.79 7.29
C SER A 73 -10.10 1.91 6.36
N LEU A 74 -9.67 0.71 5.97
CA LEU A 74 -10.39 -0.12 5.01
C LEU A 74 -11.82 -0.45 5.48
N HIS A 75 -12.02 -0.63 6.78
CA HIS A 75 -13.31 -0.92 7.42
C HIS A 75 -14.38 0.17 7.20
N GLU A 76 -13.98 1.40 6.86
CA GLU A 76 -14.90 2.51 6.63
C GLU A 76 -15.65 2.41 5.29
N PHE A 77 -15.17 1.58 4.36
CA PHE A 77 -15.71 1.47 3.00
C PHE A 77 -16.61 0.25 2.84
N ASN A 78 -17.72 0.42 2.09
CA ASN A 78 -18.68 -0.67 1.84
C ASN A 78 -18.17 -1.69 0.80
N CYS A 79 -17.39 -1.23 -0.20
CA CYS A 79 -16.78 -2.07 -1.21
C CYS A 79 -15.29 -2.18 -0.90
N ARG A 80 -14.86 -3.34 -0.44
CA ARG A 80 -13.49 -3.64 -0.01
C ARG A 80 -12.95 -4.80 -0.85
N LEU A 81 -11.97 -4.51 -1.69
CA LEU A 81 -11.38 -5.47 -2.62
C LEU A 81 -9.92 -5.72 -2.27
N GLY A 82 -9.46 -6.92 -2.52
CA GLY A 82 -8.07 -7.33 -2.30
C GLY A 82 -7.87 -8.78 -2.71
N HIS A 83 -6.65 -9.28 -2.58
CA HIS A 83 -6.37 -10.67 -2.91
C HIS A 83 -6.81 -11.61 -1.77
N LYS A 84 -7.34 -12.79 -2.14
CA LYS A 84 -7.86 -13.77 -1.18
C LYS A 84 -6.84 -14.19 -0.11
N ASN A 85 -5.56 -14.22 -0.44
CA ASN A 85 -4.51 -14.62 0.51
C ASN A 85 -4.29 -13.61 1.65
N GLU A 86 -4.90 -12.42 1.61
CA GLU A 86 -4.87 -11.42 2.68
C GLU A 86 -6.11 -11.48 3.60
N GLU A 87 -7.16 -12.23 3.21
CA GLU A 87 -8.46 -12.23 3.88
C GLU A 87 -8.39 -12.60 5.36
N ASP A 88 -7.67 -13.67 5.70
CA ASP A 88 -7.57 -14.15 7.09
C ASP A 88 -7.07 -13.08 8.06
N ILE A 89 -6.16 -12.24 7.60
CA ILE A 89 -5.61 -11.13 8.38
C ILE A 89 -6.64 -10.00 8.48
N LEU A 90 -7.22 -9.60 7.36
CA LEU A 90 -8.20 -8.51 7.30
C LEU A 90 -9.49 -8.82 8.06
N GLU A 91 -9.94 -10.09 8.06
CA GLU A 91 -11.15 -10.51 8.74
C GLU A 91 -11.00 -10.60 10.26
N LYS A 92 -9.86 -11.09 10.74
CA LYS A 92 -9.70 -11.49 12.16
C LYS A 92 -8.95 -10.47 13.01
N THR A 93 -8.45 -9.37 12.40
CA THR A 93 -7.51 -8.45 13.05
C THR A 93 -6.52 -9.21 13.94
N LEU A 94 -5.72 -10.03 13.33
CA LEU A 94 -4.62 -10.67 14.01
C LEU A 94 -3.56 -9.61 14.35
N ASN A 95 -3.94 -8.67 15.26
CA ASN A 95 -3.10 -7.52 15.64
C ASN A 95 -1.69 -7.95 16.03
N ASP A 96 -1.53 -9.15 16.60
CA ASP A 96 -0.22 -9.73 16.90
C ASP A 96 0.59 -10.09 15.62
N LYS A 97 -0.05 -10.20 14.46
CA LYS A 97 0.51 -10.67 13.20
C LYS A 97 0.52 -9.60 12.11
N ILE A 98 -0.43 -8.64 12.18
CA ILE A 98 -0.56 -7.57 11.20
C ILE A 98 0.59 -6.58 11.29
N VAL A 99 1.58 -6.82 12.15
CA VAL A 99 2.77 -5.99 12.09
C VAL A 99 3.16 -5.18 13.31
N PHE A 100 2.25 -4.86 14.22
CA PHE A 100 2.62 -4.15 15.42
C PHE A 100 3.17 -5.10 16.51
N SER A 101 4.02 -6.05 16.12
CA SER A 101 4.71 -6.90 17.07
C SER A 101 6.14 -6.38 17.33
N GLY A 102 6.55 -6.34 18.57
CA GLY A 102 7.93 -6.04 18.94
C GLY A 102 8.35 -4.59 18.70
N ALA A 103 9.40 -4.38 17.91
CA ALA A 103 10.05 -3.07 17.76
C ALA A 103 9.15 -1.94 17.22
N TRP A 104 8.11 -2.26 16.45
CA TRP A 104 7.18 -1.26 15.90
C TRP A 104 6.38 -0.55 17.00
N LYS A 105 6.04 -1.22 18.10
CA LYS A 105 5.33 -0.63 19.24
C LYS A 105 6.16 0.41 19.99
N GLU A 106 7.47 0.28 19.94
CA GLU A 106 8.41 1.12 20.67
C GLU A 106 8.80 2.38 19.90
N ILE A 107 8.46 2.44 18.59
CA ILE A 107 8.88 3.53 17.71
C ILE A 107 7.82 4.62 17.66
N GLU A 108 8.25 5.85 17.74
CA GLU A 108 7.40 7.02 17.62
C GLU A 108 7.14 7.34 16.14
N ILE A 109 6.16 6.64 15.54
CA ILE A 109 5.79 6.80 14.14
C ILE A 109 4.71 7.87 13.92
N ILE A 110 4.11 8.37 15.00
CA ILE A 110 3.01 9.36 14.96
C ILE A 110 3.43 10.64 15.65
N ASP A 111 3.15 11.79 15.03
CA ASP A 111 3.31 13.10 15.62
C ASP A 111 2.33 13.29 16.80
N LYS A 112 2.83 13.17 18.02
CA LYS A 112 2.07 13.31 19.25
C LYS A 112 1.48 14.70 19.47
N LYS A 113 1.95 15.73 18.75
CA LYS A 113 1.31 17.06 18.82
C LYS A 113 -0.07 17.02 18.16
N GLN A 114 -0.24 16.20 17.12
CA GLN A 114 -1.52 16.04 16.43
C GLN A 114 -2.37 14.93 17.08
N PHE A 115 -1.73 13.89 17.61
CA PHE A 115 -2.39 12.73 18.23
C PHE A 115 -1.76 12.42 19.61
N PRO A 116 -2.03 13.24 20.65
CA PRO A 116 -1.40 13.08 21.97
C PRO A 116 -1.76 11.75 22.65
N GLU A 117 -2.95 11.18 22.34
CA GLU A 117 -3.41 9.93 22.91
C GLU A 117 -2.89 8.67 22.17
N TYR A 118 -2.16 8.86 21.07
CA TYR A 118 -1.61 7.72 20.34
C TYR A 118 -0.58 6.97 21.19
N SER A 119 -0.71 5.65 21.17
CA SER A 119 0.27 4.72 21.73
C SER A 119 0.31 3.48 20.84
N GLY A 120 1.49 3.06 20.42
CA GLY A 120 1.67 1.82 19.67
C GLY A 120 1.11 0.59 20.40
N GLU A 121 1.15 0.58 21.74
CA GLU A 121 0.56 -0.48 22.56
C GLU A 121 -0.96 -0.57 22.45
N LYS A 122 -1.63 0.58 22.22
CA LYS A 122 -3.10 0.67 22.12
C LYS A 122 -3.60 0.68 20.70
N TYR A 123 -2.71 0.89 19.73
CA TYR A 123 -3.11 0.93 18.33
C TYR A 123 -3.59 -0.45 17.88
N THR A 124 -4.74 -0.48 17.22
CA THR A 124 -5.35 -1.68 16.66
C THR A 124 -5.95 -1.34 15.30
N VAL A 125 -5.89 -2.28 14.38
CA VAL A 125 -6.62 -2.19 13.11
C VAL A 125 -8.01 -2.78 13.29
N THR A 126 -9.03 -2.08 12.83
CA THR A 126 -10.41 -2.58 12.86
C THR A 126 -10.61 -3.67 11.78
N PRO A 127 -11.28 -4.81 12.10
CA PRO A 127 -11.59 -5.84 11.11
C PRO A 127 -12.27 -5.28 9.87
N ALA A 128 -11.77 -5.69 8.72
CA ALA A 128 -12.28 -5.23 7.42
C ALA A 128 -12.35 -6.41 6.43
N PRO A 129 -13.25 -7.39 6.64
CA PRO A 129 -13.39 -8.52 5.73
C PRO A 129 -13.65 -8.01 4.30
N LEU A 130 -13.01 -8.65 3.32
CA LEU A 130 -13.17 -8.31 1.93
C LEU A 130 -14.60 -8.56 1.46
N THR A 131 -15.10 -7.72 0.58
CA THR A 131 -16.43 -7.88 -0.05
C THR A 131 -16.33 -8.46 -1.46
N GLY A 132 -15.11 -8.58 -1.97
CA GLY A 132 -14.79 -9.22 -3.24
C GLY A 132 -13.29 -9.43 -3.39
N TYR A 133 -12.94 -10.38 -4.24
CA TYR A 133 -11.54 -10.77 -4.46
C TYR A 133 -11.05 -10.26 -5.80
N LEU A 134 -9.75 -10.00 -5.85
CA LEU A 134 -9.01 -9.65 -7.05
C LEU A 134 -7.86 -10.63 -7.21
N ASP A 135 -7.67 -11.12 -8.43
CA ASP A 135 -6.59 -12.04 -8.79
C ASP A 135 -5.90 -11.60 -10.08
N GLU A 136 -4.83 -12.27 -10.41
CA GLU A 136 -4.05 -12.04 -11.65
C GLU A 136 -4.94 -11.98 -12.89
N GLY A 137 -4.86 -10.89 -13.63
CA GLY A 137 -5.58 -10.69 -14.88
C GLY A 137 -6.99 -10.10 -14.75
N ASP A 138 -7.52 -9.93 -13.54
CA ASP A 138 -8.76 -9.18 -13.34
C ASP A 138 -8.62 -7.74 -13.81
N VAL A 139 -9.73 -7.12 -14.19
CA VAL A 139 -9.76 -5.75 -14.71
C VAL A 139 -10.71 -4.88 -13.88
N ILE A 140 -10.22 -3.74 -13.43
CA ILE A 140 -11.03 -2.67 -12.84
C ILE A 140 -11.20 -1.57 -13.88
N ASP A 141 -12.39 -1.46 -14.43
CA ASP A 141 -12.73 -0.43 -15.42
C ASP A 141 -13.42 0.77 -14.74
N LEU A 142 -12.81 1.95 -14.87
CA LEU A 142 -13.34 3.23 -14.36
C LEU A 142 -14.06 4.04 -15.45
N GLY A 143 -14.25 3.46 -16.65
CA GLY A 143 -14.85 4.10 -17.82
C GLY A 143 -13.86 4.95 -18.62
N SER A 144 -13.10 5.82 -17.99
CA SER A 144 -12.05 6.63 -18.62
C SER A 144 -10.68 5.96 -18.62
N ARG A 145 -10.49 4.97 -17.76
CA ARG A 145 -9.23 4.29 -17.44
C ARG A 145 -9.55 2.87 -16.95
N ALA A 146 -8.69 1.91 -17.26
CA ALA A 146 -8.83 0.55 -16.79
C ALA A 146 -7.48 0.03 -16.25
N PHE A 147 -7.55 -0.75 -15.18
CA PHE A 147 -6.40 -1.34 -14.52
C PHE A 147 -6.45 -2.85 -14.59
N ASN A 148 -5.35 -3.46 -15.03
CA ASN A 148 -5.15 -4.89 -14.89
C ASN A 148 -4.54 -5.19 -13.53
N ILE A 149 -5.08 -6.17 -12.82
CA ILE A 149 -4.55 -6.66 -11.57
C ILE A 149 -3.37 -7.59 -11.85
N LEU A 150 -2.28 -7.35 -11.13
CA LEU A 150 -1.10 -8.20 -11.12
C LEU A 150 -0.93 -8.78 -9.72
N HIS A 151 -0.83 -10.09 -9.59
CA HIS A 151 -0.42 -10.73 -8.34
C HIS A 151 1.09 -10.64 -8.19
N LEU A 152 1.55 -9.96 -7.15
CA LEU A 152 2.95 -9.60 -6.88
C LEU A 152 3.41 -10.11 -5.51
N PRO A 153 3.31 -11.42 -5.22
CA PRO A 153 3.56 -11.97 -3.90
C PRO A 153 5.04 -11.89 -3.50
N GLY A 154 5.27 -11.95 -2.20
CA GLY A 154 6.60 -12.04 -1.60
C GLY A 154 6.80 -11.09 -0.44
N HIS A 155 6.45 -9.82 -0.57
CA HIS A 155 6.34 -8.89 0.57
C HIS A 155 5.20 -9.36 1.51
N SER A 156 4.06 -9.69 0.94
CA SER A 156 2.97 -10.46 1.54
C SER A 156 2.47 -11.54 0.55
N PRO A 157 1.73 -12.57 1.02
CA PRO A 157 1.29 -13.67 0.14
C PRO A 157 0.23 -13.22 -0.89
N GLY A 158 -0.52 -12.18 -0.60
CA GLY A 158 -1.57 -11.66 -1.47
C GLY A 158 -1.27 -10.26 -2.02
N SER A 159 -0.02 -9.80 -2.00
CA SER A 159 0.34 -8.51 -2.59
C SER A 159 -0.11 -8.42 -4.04
N ILE A 160 -0.81 -7.34 -4.39
CA ILE A 160 -1.26 -7.04 -5.75
C ILE A 160 -0.79 -5.67 -6.20
N GLY A 161 -0.72 -5.49 -7.52
CA GLY A 161 -0.52 -4.21 -8.16
C GLY A 161 -1.60 -3.95 -9.21
N LEU A 162 -1.82 -2.67 -9.53
CA LEU A 162 -2.78 -2.20 -10.53
C LEU A 162 -2.02 -1.54 -11.68
N LEU A 163 -2.05 -2.15 -12.85
CA LEU A 163 -1.36 -1.66 -14.05
C LEU A 163 -2.33 -1.00 -15.02
N ASP A 164 -2.18 0.30 -15.23
CA ASP A 164 -2.82 1.01 -16.33
C ASP A 164 -2.01 0.78 -17.63
N LEU A 165 -2.56 -0.01 -18.54
CA LEU A 165 -1.91 -0.33 -19.81
C LEU A 165 -1.82 0.87 -20.75
N LYS A 166 -2.69 1.86 -20.61
CA LYS A 166 -2.72 3.05 -21.48
C LYS A 166 -1.66 4.06 -21.08
N SER A 167 -1.57 4.41 -19.80
CA SER A 167 -0.55 5.34 -19.28
C SER A 167 0.76 4.66 -18.94
N LYS A 168 0.77 3.32 -18.80
CA LYS A 168 1.90 2.49 -18.35
C LYS A 168 2.37 2.90 -16.95
N GLU A 169 1.40 3.12 -16.07
CA GLU A 169 1.59 3.41 -14.66
C GLU A 169 1.23 2.18 -13.84
N LEU A 170 2.07 1.83 -12.87
CA LEU A 170 1.85 0.69 -11.97
C LEU A 170 1.77 1.18 -10.52
N PHE A 171 0.62 0.99 -9.90
CA PHE A 171 0.42 1.11 -8.46
C PHE A 171 0.78 -0.24 -7.84
N CYS A 172 1.89 -0.32 -7.15
CA CYS A 172 2.47 -1.61 -6.77
C CYS A 172 2.57 -1.86 -5.27
N GLY A 173 1.96 -0.99 -4.44
CA GLY A 173 2.07 -1.13 -2.99
C GLY A 173 3.53 -1.35 -2.58
N ASP A 174 3.75 -2.33 -1.71
CA ASP A 174 5.07 -2.64 -1.20
C ASP A 174 5.82 -3.72 -1.99
N ALA A 175 5.25 -4.12 -3.13
CA ALA A 175 6.01 -4.96 -4.05
C ALA A 175 7.22 -4.22 -4.66
N LEU A 176 7.15 -2.87 -4.80
CA LEU A 176 8.28 -2.03 -5.17
C LEU A 176 8.05 -0.57 -4.78
N TYR A 177 8.98 0.05 -4.03
CA TYR A 177 8.99 1.47 -3.68
C TYR A 177 10.42 2.01 -3.63
N ASP A 178 10.58 3.35 -3.64
CA ASP A 178 11.90 3.98 -3.64
C ASP A 178 12.50 4.07 -2.22
N GLY A 179 12.78 2.91 -1.66
CA GLY A 179 13.32 2.73 -0.31
C GLY A 179 14.03 1.39 -0.14
N GLU A 180 14.41 1.06 1.08
CA GLU A 180 14.93 -0.26 1.43
C GLU A 180 13.77 -1.27 1.46
N LEU A 181 13.82 -2.29 0.60
CA LEU A 181 12.73 -3.24 0.42
C LEU A 181 12.67 -4.27 1.56
N LEU A 182 11.46 -4.52 2.08
CA LEU A 182 11.18 -5.45 3.16
C LEU A 182 10.69 -6.80 2.61
N ASP A 183 11.45 -7.86 2.87
CA ASP A 183 11.11 -9.24 2.48
C ASP A 183 11.19 -10.24 3.64
N ASN A 184 11.30 -9.73 4.87
CA ASN A 184 11.54 -10.49 6.09
C ASN A 184 10.51 -10.26 7.19
N LEU A 185 9.33 -9.81 6.83
CA LEU A 185 8.20 -9.64 7.74
C LEU A 185 7.51 -10.98 8.00
N TYR A 186 6.54 -11.00 8.91
CA TYR A 186 5.87 -12.21 9.42
C TYR A 186 5.46 -13.23 8.33
N HIS A 187 4.91 -12.78 7.21
CA HIS A 187 4.40 -13.64 6.14
C HIS A 187 5.13 -13.44 4.79
N SER A 188 6.25 -12.74 4.81
CA SER A 188 7.07 -12.55 3.61
C SER A 188 7.72 -13.85 3.16
N ASP A 189 7.88 -13.99 1.85
CA ASP A 189 8.66 -15.03 1.21
C ASP A 189 9.70 -14.40 0.29
N PRO A 190 10.98 -14.35 0.72
CA PRO A 190 12.06 -13.74 -0.07
C PRO A 190 12.22 -14.34 -1.45
N LYS A 191 11.98 -15.65 -1.61
CA LYS A 191 12.11 -16.33 -2.91
C LYS A 191 10.99 -15.94 -3.88
N LEU A 192 9.77 -15.76 -3.37
CA LEU A 192 8.66 -15.24 -4.17
C LEU A 192 8.90 -13.76 -4.49
N TYR A 193 9.42 -13.00 -3.54
CA TYR A 193 9.73 -11.59 -3.73
C TYR A 193 10.77 -11.37 -4.83
N GLU A 194 11.84 -12.17 -4.87
CA GLU A 194 12.82 -12.17 -5.95
C GLU A 194 12.18 -12.43 -7.33
N LYS A 195 11.24 -13.39 -7.41
CA LYS A 195 10.49 -13.66 -8.65
C LYS A 195 9.62 -12.46 -9.04
N THR A 196 8.94 -11.87 -8.09
CA THR A 196 8.10 -10.68 -8.28
C THR A 196 8.94 -9.51 -8.81
N LEU A 197 10.09 -9.21 -8.20
CA LEU A 197 11.00 -8.16 -8.66
C LEU A 197 11.56 -8.45 -10.06
N SER A 198 11.93 -9.69 -10.34
CA SER A 198 12.34 -10.13 -11.68
C SER A 198 11.23 -9.98 -12.71
N ARG A 199 9.96 -10.20 -12.33
CA ARG A 199 8.80 -9.96 -13.18
C ARG A 199 8.62 -8.47 -13.43
N ILE A 200 8.58 -7.65 -12.37
CA ILE A 200 8.40 -6.20 -12.46
C ILE A 200 9.46 -5.58 -13.38
N SER A 201 10.71 -6.03 -13.30
CA SER A 201 11.80 -5.51 -14.14
C SER A 201 11.58 -5.67 -15.65
N LYS A 202 10.70 -6.59 -16.06
CA LYS A 202 10.38 -6.92 -17.45
C LYS A 202 9.09 -6.27 -17.93
N LEU A 203 8.30 -5.68 -17.05
CA LEU A 203 7.06 -5.00 -17.41
C LEU A 203 7.35 -3.72 -18.20
N ASP A 204 6.44 -3.41 -19.13
CA ASP A 204 6.49 -2.15 -19.88
C ASP A 204 5.78 -1.04 -19.09
N VAL A 205 6.44 -0.60 -18.00
CA VAL A 205 5.97 0.43 -17.08
C VAL A 205 6.89 1.64 -17.17
N ASN A 206 6.30 2.83 -17.22
CA ASN A 206 7.02 4.09 -17.25
C ASN A 206 7.14 4.73 -15.86
N ILE A 207 6.06 4.65 -15.06
CA ILE A 207 5.97 5.26 -13.74
C ILE A 207 5.49 4.20 -12.75
N PHE A 208 6.16 4.14 -11.60
CA PHE A 208 5.82 3.29 -10.47
C PHE A 208 5.32 4.15 -9.32
N HIS A 209 4.19 3.78 -8.79
CA HIS A 209 3.55 4.35 -7.62
C HIS A 209 3.64 3.31 -6.48
N GLY A 210 4.67 3.42 -5.66
CA GLY A 210 4.88 2.53 -4.51
C GLY A 210 3.94 2.85 -3.34
N GLY A 211 3.87 1.94 -2.39
CA GLY A 211 3.14 2.14 -1.13
C GLY A 211 3.78 3.21 -0.25
N HIS A 212 5.08 3.44 -0.40
CA HIS A 212 5.83 4.45 0.34
C HIS A 212 6.67 5.31 -0.61
N PHE A 213 7.09 6.49 -0.11
CA PHE A 213 7.97 7.43 -0.80
C PHE A 213 7.41 7.98 -2.12
N PRO A 214 8.13 8.86 -2.81
CA PRO A 214 7.65 9.42 -4.08
C PRO A 214 7.57 8.38 -5.20
N SER A 215 6.70 8.64 -6.17
CA SER A 215 6.65 7.91 -7.43
C SER A 215 7.96 8.07 -8.22
N PHE A 216 8.32 7.06 -8.99
CA PHE A 216 9.60 7.03 -9.70
C PHE A 216 9.48 6.38 -11.09
N GLY A 217 10.45 6.66 -11.94
CA GLY A 217 10.47 6.17 -13.31
C GLY A 217 11.21 4.84 -13.48
N LYS A 218 11.13 4.30 -14.69
CA LYS A 218 11.69 2.99 -15.09
C LYS A 218 13.19 2.83 -14.77
N ASN A 219 14.00 3.88 -14.90
CA ASN A 219 15.43 3.77 -14.62
C ASN A 219 15.69 3.58 -13.12
N ARG A 220 14.95 4.33 -12.29
CA ARG A 220 15.05 4.20 -10.84
C ARG A 220 14.54 2.84 -10.37
N ALA A 221 13.46 2.32 -10.96
CA ALA A 221 12.97 0.96 -10.68
C ALA A 221 14.05 -0.10 -10.92
N LYS A 222 14.76 -0.01 -12.05
CA LYS A 222 15.88 -0.92 -12.37
C LYS A 222 17.01 -0.83 -11.35
N GLU A 223 17.35 0.39 -10.92
CA GLU A 223 18.38 0.61 -9.90
C GLU A 223 17.98 -0.02 -8.57
N ILE A 224 16.76 0.23 -8.10
CA ILE A 224 16.23 -0.33 -6.84
C ILE A 224 16.29 -1.86 -6.88
N ILE A 225 15.80 -2.47 -7.97
CA ILE A 225 15.77 -3.92 -8.14
C ILE A 225 17.19 -4.50 -8.19
N ASN A 226 18.12 -3.86 -8.90
CA ASN A 226 19.52 -4.31 -8.96
C ASN A 226 20.20 -4.20 -7.58
N ASN A 227 19.94 -3.13 -6.84
CA ASN A 227 20.46 -2.95 -5.49
C ASN A 227 19.91 -4.00 -4.52
N TYR A 228 18.65 -4.39 -4.65
CA TYR A 228 18.08 -5.49 -3.88
C TYR A 228 18.82 -6.81 -4.17
N PHE A 229 19.00 -7.19 -5.44
CA PHE A 229 19.71 -8.42 -5.81
C PHE A 229 21.19 -8.41 -5.43
N SER A 230 21.82 -7.24 -5.37
CA SER A 230 23.20 -7.10 -4.88
C SER A 230 23.32 -7.06 -3.35
N GLY A 231 22.19 -7.08 -2.63
CA GLY A 231 22.13 -7.00 -1.18
C GLY A 231 22.35 -5.60 -0.60
N GLN A 232 22.35 -4.55 -1.43
CA GLN A 232 22.55 -3.17 -1.00
C GLN A 232 21.24 -2.50 -0.55
N ASN A 233 20.09 -2.98 -1.02
CA ASN A 233 18.77 -2.40 -0.74
C ASN A 233 17.85 -3.39 0.00
N LYS A 234 18.42 -4.22 0.85
CA LYS A 234 17.72 -5.24 1.63
C LYS A 234 17.89 -4.97 3.12
N ILE A 235 16.78 -4.78 3.81
CA ILE A 235 16.80 -4.60 5.26
C ILE A 235 17.16 -5.92 5.92
N LYS A 236 18.34 -5.99 6.53
CA LYS A 236 18.81 -7.18 7.24
C LYS A 236 18.25 -7.30 8.66
N ASP A 237 17.96 -6.17 9.28
CA ASP A 237 17.38 -6.10 10.62
C ASP A 237 16.52 -4.82 10.71
N VAL A 238 15.22 -5.02 10.88
CA VAL A 238 14.25 -3.91 11.02
C VAL A 238 14.65 -2.97 12.16
N LYS A 239 15.24 -3.47 13.25
CA LYS A 239 15.72 -2.63 14.36
C LYS A 239 16.83 -1.66 13.96
N LEU A 240 17.65 -2.00 12.98
CA LEU A 240 18.74 -1.13 12.50
C LEU A 240 18.23 0.02 11.62
N TRP A 241 17.02 -0.10 11.08
CA TRP A 241 16.41 0.92 10.23
C TRP A 241 16.01 2.17 11.04
N PHE A 242 15.67 2.00 12.31
CA PHE A 242 15.20 3.08 13.19
C PHE A 242 16.34 3.89 13.83
N ASN A 243 17.58 3.45 13.69
CA ASN A 243 18.75 4.13 14.26
C ASN A 243 19.50 4.97 13.19
N LYS A 244 18.93 5.14 11.98
CA LYS A 244 19.44 6.01 10.92
C LYS A 244 18.63 7.30 10.84
#